data_d058291a03b5f7d27ebc56153a479e77
#
_entry.id   d058291a03b5f7d27ebc56153a479e77
#
_cell.length_a   1.000
_cell.length_b   1.000
_cell.length_c   1.000
_cell.angle_alpha   90.00
_cell.angle_beta   90.00
_cell.angle_gamma   90.00
#
_symmetry.space_group_name_H-M   'P 1'
#
loop_
_entity.id
_entity.type
_entity.pdbx_description
1 polymer ?
#
loop_
_entity_poly.entity_id
_entity_poly.type
_entity_poly.pdbx_seq_one_letter_code
_entity_poly.pdbx_strand_id
1 'polypeptide(L)'
;MRKRVKKIIALFDSAVDAEKRFEFQNAKHYYQKIAGAYPKSPEAAIARDRIEDMDALTAEKRLYRRIDRNARRILTEIGMNISNSQELMDILLEADAIDLDSEHALFIPLKEEYVEDCLDRVPTDMAEDPGENAFGTGATPPFLLRPGRDDPLPATREEFEEIVRTAGEYTDTLGIFSVPVATTKSISDYECAKLMDTHFSDLKMTYTRNMSDEETAWFSNRDDWLDGTSLITSLKFMSSMVAPFLRSVRSGNNLLLLDLTIAGSTGPISPEALLTQIHAQVLFMMIVAQTINPGVCCVHGGIPDVLGVGGDLCYSDPGQPLINSAMARLNMWVTGFPSAQSGGSTSIINDIEAAVEESERSRNTLREYGVHILRHAMGALGSLNYFSLDKFVQDCERERETRKIWLKTRHDFVVPLYLPEDKGVVRGIREIAEKGGAKNADHTLNNLSAFIDWRKRLIEAADKKVYFPQLRNALQREKDELERVPKAARSTQLKDTLFPD
;
A
#
# COMPACT_ATOMS: atom_id res chain seq x y z
N MET A 1 -34.61 -29.59 -20.65
CA MET A 1 -34.46 -28.41 -19.77
C MET A 1 -33.35 -28.61 -18.73
N ARG A 2 -33.35 -29.60 -17.83
CA ARG A 2 -32.34 -29.84 -16.78
C ARG A 2 -30.88 -29.94 -17.30
N LYS A 3 -30.65 -30.61 -18.46
CA LYS A 3 -29.30 -30.80 -19.03
C LYS A 3 -28.70 -29.49 -19.56
N ARG A 4 -29.54 -28.59 -20.09
CA ARG A 4 -29.12 -27.25 -20.58
C ARG A 4 -28.76 -26.35 -19.41
N VAL A 5 -29.57 -26.30 -18.35
CA VAL A 5 -29.31 -25.48 -17.14
C VAL A 5 -28.00 -25.92 -16.48
N LYS A 6 -27.77 -27.23 -16.30
CA LYS A 6 -26.51 -27.75 -15.74
C LYS A 6 -25.29 -27.31 -16.55
N LYS A 7 -25.40 -27.24 -17.89
CA LYS A 7 -24.29 -26.83 -18.75
C LYS A 7 -24.01 -25.33 -18.65
N ILE A 8 -25.03 -24.47 -18.52
CA ILE A 8 -24.88 -23.04 -18.30
C ILE A 8 -24.19 -22.79 -16.96
N ILE A 9 -24.67 -23.42 -15.88
CA ILE A 9 -24.09 -23.31 -14.54
C ILE A 9 -22.61 -23.69 -14.57
N ALA A 10 -22.28 -24.87 -15.13
CA ALA A 10 -20.89 -25.31 -15.20
C ALA A 10 -19.96 -24.34 -15.99
N LEU A 11 -20.45 -23.69 -17.06
CA LEU A 11 -19.69 -22.69 -17.78
C LEU A 11 -19.53 -21.40 -16.96
N PHE A 12 -20.57 -21.02 -16.20
CA PHE A 12 -20.55 -19.83 -15.35
C PHE A 12 -19.58 -20.02 -14.18
N ASP A 13 -19.63 -21.17 -13.51
CA ASP A 13 -18.70 -21.55 -12.45
C ASP A 13 -17.25 -21.53 -12.98
N SER A 14 -17.01 -22.11 -14.18
CA SER A 14 -15.67 -22.05 -14.80
C SER A 14 -15.20 -20.63 -15.12
N ALA A 15 -16.11 -19.73 -15.48
CA ALA A 15 -15.77 -18.33 -15.72
C ALA A 15 -15.37 -17.61 -14.42
N VAL A 16 -16.16 -17.80 -13.37
CA VAL A 16 -15.90 -17.22 -12.03
C VAL A 16 -14.60 -17.77 -11.45
N ASP A 17 -14.35 -19.07 -11.56
CA ASP A 17 -13.10 -19.68 -11.11
C ASP A 17 -11.89 -19.15 -11.87
N ALA A 18 -12.01 -18.89 -13.18
CA ALA A 18 -10.96 -18.27 -13.95
C ALA A 18 -10.71 -16.80 -13.54
N GLU A 19 -11.77 -16.04 -13.20
CA GLU A 19 -11.63 -14.69 -12.63
C GLU A 19 -10.87 -14.73 -11.31
N LYS A 20 -11.23 -15.62 -10.39
CA LYS A 20 -10.57 -15.78 -9.09
C LYS A 20 -9.08 -16.12 -9.22
N ARG A 21 -8.68 -16.80 -10.30
CA ARG A 21 -7.27 -17.05 -10.63
C ARG A 21 -6.63 -15.96 -11.49
N PHE A 22 -7.34 -14.84 -11.69
CA PHE A 22 -6.87 -13.71 -12.52
C PHE A 22 -6.55 -14.09 -13.96
N GLU A 23 -7.21 -15.14 -14.48
CA GLU A 23 -7.12 -15.65 -15.85
C GLU A 23 -8.19 -15.01 -16.74
N PHE A 24 -8.20 -13.68 -16.84
CA PHE A 24 -9.30 -12.90 -17.42
C PHE A 24 -9.62 -13.25 -18.88
N GLN A 25 -8.65 -13.65 -19.68
CA GLN A 25 -8.90 -14.12 -21.06
C GLN A 25 -9.65 -15.44 -21.08
N ASN A 26 -9.35 -16.36 -20.16
CA ASN A 26 -10.06 -17.62 -20.01
C ASN A 26 -11.48 -17.37 -19.52
N ALA A 27 -11.66 -16.51 -18.53
CA ALA A 27 -12.97 -16.09 -18.04
C ALA A 27 -13.82 -15.49 -19.17
N LYS A 28 -13.26 -14.56 -19.94
CA LYS A 28 -13.91 -13.96 -21.12
C LYS A 28 -14.40 -15.02 -22.11
N HIS A 29 -13.59 -16.02 -22.41
CA HIS A 29 -13.96 -17.09 -23.32
C HIS A 29 -15.16 -17.90 -22.80
N TYR A 30 -15.25 -18.20 -21.51
CA TYR A 30 -16.41 -18.85 -20.93
C TYR A 30 -17.66 -17.97 -21.00
N TYR A 31 -17.55 -16.68 -20.69
CA TYR A 31 -18.67 -15.73 -20.81
C TYR A 31 -19.16 -15.59 -22.26
N GLN A 32 -18.27 -15.54 -23.24
CA GLN A 32 -18.62 -15.53 -24.68
C GLN A 32 -19.39 -16.80 -25.09
N LYS A 33 -18.98 -17.99 -24.59
CA LYS A 33 -19.72 -19.23 -24.83
C LYS A 33 -21.14 -19.18 -24.26
N ILE A 34 -21.34 -18.62 -23.06
CA ILE A 34 -22.66 -18.47 -22.44
C ILE A 34 -23.52 -17.51 -23.28
N ALA A 35 -23.00 -16.33 -23.59
CA ALA A 35 -23.71 -15.29 -24.35
C ALA A 35 -24.12 -15.77 -25.75
N GLY A 36 -23.23 -16.51 -26.45
CA GLY A 36 -23.47 -17.03 -27.79
C GLY A 36 -24.41 -18.24 -27.83
N ALA A 37 -24.20 -19.23 -26.95
CA ALA A 37 -24.99 -20.46 -26.97
C ALA A 37 -26.36 -20.32 -26.29
N TYR A 38 -26.53 -19.36 -25.38
CA TYR A 38 -27.74 -19.20 -24.56
C TYR A 38 -28.26 -17.76 -24.49
N PRO A 39 -28.39 -17.01 -25.60
CA PRO A 39 -28.55 -15.55 -25.62
C PRO A 39 -29.77 -15.01 -24.88
N LYS A 40 -30.76 -15.84 -24.59
CA LYS A 40 -32.03 -15.49 -23.89
C LYS A 40 -32.03 -15.90 -22.41
N SER A 41 -30.95 -16.46 -21.88
CA SER A 41 -30.90 -16.83 -20.46
C SER A 41 -30.51 -15.60 -19.58
N PRO A 42 -30.92 -15.57 -18.31
CA PRO A 42 -30.48 -14.53 -17.38
C PRO A 42 -28.96 -14.46 -17.27
N GLU A 43 -28.29 -15.61 -17.26
CA GLU A 43 -26.83 -15.72 -17.18
C GLU A 43 -26.13 -15.10 -18.39
N ALA A 44 -26.78 -15.08 -19.57
CA ALA A 44 -26.23 -14.44 -20.76
C ALA A 44 -26.24 -12.90 -20.66
N ALA A 45 -27.16 -12.31 -19.89
CA ALA A 45 -27.13 -10.89 -19.61
C ALA A 45 -25.90 -10.56 -18.76
N ILE A 46 -25.73 -11.24 -17.64
CA ILE A 46 -24.54 -11.10 -16.77
C ILE A 46 -23.26 -11.35 -17.58
N ALA A 47 -23.22 -12.40 -18.39
CA ALA A 47 -22.04 -12.72 -19.20
C ALA A 47 -21.68 -11.62 -20.20
N ARG A 48 -22.64 -10.88 -20.77
CA ARG A 48 -22.32 -9.74 -21.65
C ARG A 48 -21.65 -8.59 -20.91
N ASP A 49 -22.17 -8.23 -19.76
CA ASP A 49 -21.59 -7.18 -18.93
C ASP A 49 -20.17 -7.57 -18.49
N ARG A 50 -20.00 -8.85 -18.06
CA ARG A 50 -18.66 -9.36 -17.65
C ARG A 50 -17.66 -9.45 -18.80
N ILE A 51 -18.07 -9.60 -20.07
CA ILE A 51 -17.13 -9.59 -21.20
C ILE A 51 -16.42 -8.24 -21.32
N GLU A 52 -17.10 -7.12 -21.10
CA GLU A 52 -16.49 -5.78 -21.12
C GLU A 52 -15.53 -5.63 -19.94
N ASP A 53 -15.92 -6.05 -18.74
CA ASP A 53 -15.07 -6.05 -17.56
C ASP A 53 -13.79 -6.90 -17.76
N MET A 54 -13.88 -8.05 -18.43
CA MET A 54 -12.70 -8.90 -18.71
C MET A 54 -11.69 -8.20 -19.62
N ASP A 55 -12.13 -7.37 -20.54
CA ASP A 55 -11.22 -6.57 -21.37
C ASP A 55 -10.51 -5.49 -20.54
N ALA A 56 -11.24 -4.80 -19.66
CA ALA A 56 -10.69 -3.83 -18.75
C ALA A 56 -9.68 -4.47 -17.76
N LEU A 57 -10.03 -5.59 -17.15
CA LEU A 57 -9.17 -6.35 -16.22
C LEU A 57 -7.92 -6.92 -16.92
N THR A 58 -8.06 -7.33 -18.18
CA THR A 58 -6.90 -7.75 -18.99
C THR A 58 -5.94 -6.59 -19.25
N ALA A 59 -6.48 -5.40 -19.55
CA ALA A 59 -5.66 -4.20 -19.72
C ALA A 59 -4.99 -3.79 -18.41
N GLU A 60 -5.71 -3.84 -17.31
CA GLU A 60 -5.21 -3.58 -15.96
C GLU A 60 -4.05 -4.54 -15.59
N LYS A 61 -4.22 -5.85 -15.80
CA LYS A 61 -3.15 -6.83 -15.55
C LYS A 61 -1.92 -6.60 -16.45
N ARG A 62 -2.09 -6.11 -17.69
CA ARG A 62 -0.98 -5.72 -18.56
C ARG A 62 -0.25 -4.49 -18.02
N LEU A 63 -0.97 -3.53 -17.46
CA LEU A 63 -0.38 -2.38 -16.77
C LEU A 63 0.50 -2.85 -15.61
N TYR A 64 0.03 -3.73 -14.75
CA TYR A 64 0.80 -4.25 -13.62
C TYR A 64 2.05 -5.03 -14.06
N ARG A 65 1.97 -5.84 -15.10
CA ARG A 65 3.15 -6.47 -15.70
C ARG A 65 4.16 -5.46 -16.26
N ARG A 66 3.69 -4.33 -16.77
CA ARG A 66 4.56 -3.25 -17.23
C ARG A 66 5.22 -2.54 -16.07
N ILE A 67 4.50 -2.31 -14.98
CA ILE A 67 5.03 -1.74 -13.73
C ILE A 67 6.14 -2.64 -13.17
N ASP A 68 5.90 -3.92 -12.99
CA ASP A 68 6.90 -4.88 -12.49
C ASP A 68 8.14 -4.91 -13.39
N ARG A 69 7.98 -5.06 -14.70
CA ARG A 69 9.10 -5.02 -15.64
C ARG A 69 9.89 -3.72 -15.58
N ASN A 70 9.22 -2.57 -15.50
CA ASN A 70 9.89 -1.28 -15.37
C ASN A 70 10.59 -1.13 -14.02
N ALA A 71 10.05 -1.68 -12.94
CA ALA A 71 10.70 -1.70 -11.62
C ALA A 71 12.01 -2.49 -11.66
N ARG A 72 12.02 -3.67 -12.28
CA ARG A 72 13.25 -4.47 -12.50
C ARG A 72 14.27 -3.72 -13.37
N ARG A 73 13.82 -3.05 -14.44
CA ARG A 73 14.68 -2.19 -15.25
C ARG A 73 15.27 -1.00 -14.47
N ILE A 74 14.53 -0.43 -13.52
CA ILE A 74 15.11 0.60 -12.64
C ILE A 74 16.27 0.02 -11.84
N LEU A 75 16.13 -1.17 -11.28
CA LEU A 75 17.19 -1.81 -10.51
C LEU A 75 18.42 -2.16 -11.35
N THR A 76 18.24 -2.54 -12.62
CA THR A 76 19.33 -2.97 -13.51
C THR A 76 19.92 -1.86 -14.38
N GLU A 77 19.14 -0.82 -14.73
CA GLU A 77 19.58 0.26 -15.62
C GLU A 77 19.92 1.56 -14.87
N ILE A 78 19.36 1.79 -13.68
CA ILE A 78 19.59 2.98 -12.86
C ILE A 78 20.28 2.57 -11.56
N GLY A 79 19.70 1.64 -10.83
CA GLY A 79 20.13 1.19 -9.52
C GLY A 79 19.61 2.04 -8.37
N MET A 80 20.15 1.75 -7.19
CA MET A 80 19.83 2.44 -5.94
C MET A 80 21.04 3.23 -5.41
N ASN A 81 20.80 4.37 -4.80
CA ASN A 81 21.83 5.10 -4.07
C ASN A 81 22.05 4.46 -2.69
N ILE A 82 23.14 3.71 -2.59
CA ILE A 82 23.62 3.05 -1.38
C ILE A 82 25.01 3.52 -0.97
N SER A 83 25.53 4.55 -1.63
CA SER A 83 26.91 5.07 -1.49
C SER A 83 27.28 5.52 -0.07
N ASN A 84 26.32 5.62 0.82
CA ASN A 84 26.51 6.00 2.23
C ASN A 84 26.58 4.78 3.18
N SER A 85 26.68 3.56 2.66
CA SER A 85 26.82 2.33 3.45
C SER A 85 27.86 1.37 2.84
N GLN A 86 29.06 1.39 3.38
CA GLN A 86 30.13 0.48 2.97
C GLN A 86 29.72 -0.99 3.20
N GLU A 87 29.11 -1.29 4.34
CA GLU A 87 28.66 -2.66 4.67
C GLU A 87 27.70 -3.22 3.61
N LEU A 88 26.74 -2.40 3.13
CA LEU A 88 25.80 -2.85 2.09
C LEU A 88 26.50 -3.02 0.74
N MET A 89 27.48 -2.15 0.42
CA MET A 89 28.34 -2.28 -0.76
C MET A 89 29.12 -3.59 -0.72
N ASP A 90 29.78 -3.89 0.40
CA ASP A 90 30.58 -5.09 0.57
C ASP A 90 29.71 -6.35 0.40
N ILE A 91 28.53 -6.41 1.00
CA ILE A 91 27.57 -7.51 0.86
C ILE A 91 27.23 -7.76 -0.63
N LEU A 92 26.90 -6.70 -1.37
CA LEU A 92 26.50 -6.83 -2.78
C LEU A 92 27.68 -7.18 -3.69
N LEU A 93 28.90 -6.71 -3.38
CA LEU A 93 30.13 -7.08 -4.10
C LEU A 93 30.50 -8.54 -3.83
N GLU A 94 30.50 -8.98 -2.58
CA GLU A 94 30.81 -10.37 -2.20
C GLU A 94 29.81 -11.37 -2.82
N ALA A 95 28.56 -10.95 -3.00
CA ALA A 95 27.53 -11.74 -3.65
C ALA A 95 27.56 -11.70 -5.20
N ASP A 96 28.50 -10.98 -5.78
CA ASP A 96 28.58 -10.74 -7.24
C ASP A 96 27.29 -10.07 -7.82
N ALA A 97 26.58 -9.32 -7.00
CA ALA A 97 25.33 -8.63 -7.38
C ALA A 97 25.56 -7.37 -8.20
N ILE A 98 26.73 -6.75 -8.08
CA ILE A 98 27.14 -5.49 -8.72
C ILE A 98 28.54 -5.61 -9.28
N ASP A 99 28.88 -4.70 -10.21
CA ASP A 99 30.23 -4.63 -10.77
C ASP A 99 31.15 -3.73 -9.92
N LEU A 100 32.43 -4.08 -9.84
CA LEU A 100 33.45 -3.32 -9.09
C LEU A 100 33.58 -1.84 -9.55
N ASP A 101 33.39 -1.59 -10.85
CA ASP A 101 33.45 -0.24 -11.42
C ASP A 101 32.29 0.65 -10.94
N SER A 102 31.26 0.07 -10.32
CA SER A 102 30.10 0.79 -9.80
C SER A 102 30.33 1.46 -8.45
N GLU A 103 31.43 1.18 -7.75
CA GLU A 103 31.73 1.65 -6.39
C GLU A 103 31.69 3.19 -6.21
N HIS A 104 31.98 3.93 -7.28
CA HIS A 104 31.95 5.40 -7.27
C HIS A 104 30.71 6.01 -7.92
N ALA A 105 29.76 5.21 -8.37
CA ALA A 105 28.52 5.71 -8.96
C ALA A 105 27.55 6.19 -7.89
N LEU A 106 26.78 7.24 -8.19
CA LEU A 106 25.72 7.73 -7.30
C LEU A 106 24.58 6.71 -7.14
N PHE A 107 24.23 6.05 -8.23
CA PHE A 107 23.24 4.96 -8.27
C PHE A 107 23.93 3.70 -8.75
N ILE A 108 23.73 2.61 -8.06
CA ILE A 108 24.43 1.34 -8.28
C ILE A 108 23.46 0.33 -8.84
N PRO A 109 23.56 0.03 -10.15
CA PRO A 109 22.70 -0.97 -10.79
C PRO A 109 23.09 -2.38 -10.36
N LEU A 110 22.09 -3.25 -10.25
CA LEU A 110 22.25 -4.67 -9.99
C LEU A 110 22.35 -5.44 -11.30
N LYS A 111 23.02 -6.58 -11.29
CA LYS A 111 23.03 -7.52 -12.42
C LYS A 111 21.64 -8.12 -12.61
N GLU A 112 21.16 -8.21 -13.85
CA GLU A 112 19.81 -8.69 -14.17
C GLU A 112 19.59 -10.13 -13.69
N GLU A 113 20.54 -11.02 -13.95
CA GLU A 113 20.45 -12.43 -13.52
C GLU A 113 20.37 -12.55 -12.00
N TYR A 114 21.08 -11.68 -11.28
CA TYR A 114 21.05 -11.66 -9.82
C TYR A 114 19.71 -11.19 -9.27
N VAL A 115 19.11 -10.18 -9.88
CA VAL A 115 17.76 -9.68 -9.52
C VAL A 115 16.74 -10.81 -9.63
N GLU A 116 16.71 -11.53 -10.76
CA GLU A 116 15.75 -12.62 -10.97
C GLU A 116 15.97 -13.76 -9.96
N ASP A 117 17.22 -14.22 -9.79
CA ASP A 117 17.56 -15.29 -8.84
C ASP A 117 17.15 -14.98 -7.38
N CYS A 118 17.31 -13.73 -6.94
CA CYS A 118 16.91 -13.34 -5.60
C CYS A 118 15.39 -13.27 -5.44
N LEU A 119 14.69 -12.70 -6.42
CA LEU A 119 13.24 -12.55 -6.34
C LEU A 119 12.51 -13.90 -6.42
N ASP A 120 13.05 -14.88 -7.14
CA ASP A 120 12.52 -16.25 -7.19
C ASP A 120 12.63 -17.00 -5.84
N ARG A 121 13.50 -16.55 -4.93
CA ARG A 121 13.65 -17.13 -3.58
C ARG A 121 12.66 -16.54 -2.56
N VAL A 122 12.00 -15.43 -2.87
CA VAL A 122 11.05 -14.80 -1.94
C VAL A 122 9.84 -15.73 -1.75
N PRO A 123 9.52 -16.16 -0.52
CA PRO A 123 8.35 -16.99 -0.27
C PRO A 123 7.05 -16.31 -0.68
N THR A 124 6.19 -17.03 -1.39
CA THR A 124 4.88 -16.56 -1.86
C THR A 124 3.70 -17.20 -1.12
N ASP A 125 3.95 -18.11 -0.22
CA ASP A 125 2.95 -18.97 0.44
C ASP A 125 1.91 -18.18 1.25
N MET A 126 2.28 -16.98 1.74
CA MET A 126 1.35 -16.08 2.42
C MET A 126 0.37 -15.36 1.48
N ALA A 127 0.55 -15.48 0.15
CA ALA A 127 -0.36 -14.90 -0.83
C ALA A 127 -1.58 -15.78 -1.15
N GLU A 128 -1.61 -17.03 -0.67
CA GLU A 128 -2.74 -17.93 -0.82
C GLU A 128 -3.87 -17.51 0.11
N ASP A 129 -4.87 -16.89 -0.48
CA ASP A 129 -6.19 -16.49 0.07
C ASP A 129 -6.23 -16.40 1.62
N PRO A 130 -5.93 -15.28 2.23
CA PRO A 130 -6.05 -15.12 3.68
C PRO A 130 -7.51 -15.19 4.17
N GLY A 131 -8.44 -15.64 3.32
CA GLY A 131 -9.86 -15.92 3.62
C GLY A 131 -10.64 -14.73 4.18
N GLU A 132 -10.01 -13.90 4.94
CA GLU A 132 -10.57 -12.72 5.58
C GLU A 132 -9.57 -11.56 5.58
N ASN A 133 -10.09 -10.35 5.36
CA ASN A 133 -9.25 -9.14 5.38
C ASN A 133 -8.67 -8.89 6.78
N ALA A 134 -7.37 -8.70 6.85
CA ALA A 134 -6.64 -8.36 8.06
C ALA A 134 -6.48 -6.83 8.16
N PHE A 135 -7.42 -6.16 8.79
CA PHE A 135 -7.37 -4.71 8.99
C PHE A 135 -6.91 -4.38 10.40
N GLY A 136 -6.12 -3.32 10.56
CA GLY A 136 -5.59 -3.00 11.87
C GLY A 136 -4.96 -1.62 12.01
N THR A 137 -4.20 -1.47 13.08
CA THR A 137 -3.49 -0.25 13.44
C THR A 137 -2.19 -0.09 12.64
N GLY A 138 -1.48 1.03 12.83
CA GLY A 138 -0.16 1.25 12.27
C GLY A 138 0.22 2.71 12.11
N ALA A 139 1.33 2.95 11.42
CA ALA A 139 2.01 4.23 11.23
C ALA A 139 2.65 4.81 12.49
N THR A 140 2.33 4.33 13.67
CA THR A 140 2.83 4.87 14.94
C THR A 140 2.67 6.40 15.00
N PRO A 141 1.42 6.94 14.93
CA PRO A 141 1.19 8.36 15.08
C PRO A 141 1.97 8.97 16.24
N PRO A 142 2.58 10.15 16.08
CA PRO A 142 3.42 10.74 17.13
C PRO A 142 2.64 11.14 18.39
N PHE A 143 1.32 11.33 18.26
CA PHE A 143 0.52 11.90 19.35
C PHE A 143 -0.73 11.07 19.66
N LEU A 144 -1.02 10.93 20.95
CA LEU A 144 -2.29 10.42 21.44
C LEU A 144 -3.28 11.57 21.62
N LEU A 145 -4.43 11.50 20.94
CA LEU A 145 -5.53 12.44 21.16
C LEU A 145 -6.31 12.04 22.42
N ARG A 146 -6.36 12.94 23.40
CA ARG A 146 -7.04 12.75 24.69
C ARG A 146 -8.30 13.59 24.75
N PRO A 147 -9.43 13.04 25.18
CA PRO A 147 -10.65 13.85 25.36
C PRO A 147 -10.39 15.03 26.32
N GLY A 148 -10.78 16.23 25.86
CA GLY A 148 -10.67 17.46 26.66
C GLY A 148 -9.27 18.01 26.88
N ARG A 149 -8.29 17.56 26.11
CA ARG A 149 -6.91 18.07 26.10
C ARG A 149 -6.49 18.50 24.71
N ASP A 150 -5.87 19.66 24.61
CA ASP A 150 -5.39 20.24 23.34
C ASP A 150 -3.88 20.03 23.13
N ASP A 151 -3.15 19.45 24.12
CA ASP A 151 -1.72 19.22 24.06
C ASP A 151 -1.39 17.88 23.36
N PRO A 152 -0.74 17.91 22.20
CA PRO A 152 -0.35 16.71 21.47
C PRO A 152 0.89 16.10 22.12
N LEU A 153 0.73 14.99 22.83
CA LEU A 153 1.81 14.26 23.49
C LEU A 153 1.78 12.78 23.11
N PRO A 154 2.95 12.09 23.08
CA PRO A 154 3.00 10.63 22.98
C PRO A 154 2.26 9.96 24.14
N ALA A 155 1.94 8.67 23.98
CA ALA A 155 1.29 7.89 25.03
C ALA A 155 2.25 7.61 26.20
N THR A 156 1.72 7.66 27.44
CA THR A 156 2.43 7.08 28.60
C THR A 156 2.39 5.56 28.56
N ARG A 157 3.13 4.90 29.46
CA ARG A 157 3.11 3.44 29.59
C ARG A 157 1.71 2.91 29.89
N GLU A 158 1.01 3.54 30.83
CA GLU A 158 -0.32 3.16 31.26
C GLU A 158 -1.37 3.33 30.13
N GLU A 159 -1.28 4.43 29.40
CA GLU A 159 -2.16 4.68 28.25
C GLU A 159 -1.87 3.67 27.10
N PHE A 160 -0.61 3.34 26.84
CA PHE A 160 -0.25 2.34 25.85
C PHE A 160 -0.78 0.96 26.25
N GLU A 161 -0.63 0.54 27.51
CA GLU A 161 -1.16 -0.72 28.02
C GLU A 161 -2.69 -0.78 27.95
N GLU A 162 -3.38 0.34 28.23
CA GLU A 162 -4.82 0.45 28.04
C GLU A 162 -5.24 0.25 26.60
N ILE A 163 -4.55 0.89 25.65
CA ILE A 163 -4.80 0.73 24.20
C ILE A 163 -4.60 -0.74 23.79
N VAL A 164 -3.50 -1.36 24.19
CA VAL A 164 -3.20 -2.74 23.80
C VAL A 164 -4.20 -3.73 24.43
N ARG A 165 -4.59 -3.52 25.68
CA ARG A 165 -5.62 -4.33 26.33
C ARG A 165 -6.98 -4.20 25.62
N THR A 166 -7.38 -2.97 25.27
CA THR A 166 -8.60 -2.73 24.51
C THR A 166 -8.54 -3.41 23.13
N ALA A 167 -7.38 -3.37 22.45
CA ALA A 167 -7.21 -4.10 21.18
C ALA A 167 -7.40 -5.61 21.33
N GLY A 168 -6.98 -6.18 22.45
CA GLY A 168 -7.20 -7.59 22.78
C GLY A 168 -8.68 -8.01 22.86
N GLU A 169 -9.60 -7.06 23.06
CA GLU A 169 -11.06 -7.30 23.03
C GLU A 169 -11.64 -7.37 21.62
N TYR A 170 -10.83 -7.01 20.61
CA TYR A 170 -11.23 -6.93 19.19
C TYR A 170 -10.44 -7.89 18.29
N THR A 171 -9.83 -8.95 18.80
CA THR A 171 -9.08 -9.95 18.01
C THR A 171 -9.94 -10.62 16.93
N ASP A 172 -11.26 -10.72 17.13
CA ASP A 172 -12.21 -11.20 16.12
C ASP A 172 -12.42 -10.23 14.93
N THR A 173 -11.94 -8.99 15.07
CA THR A 173 -12.12 -7.90 14.08
C THR A 173 -10.81 -7.45 13.50
N LEU A 174 -9.77 -7.38 14.33
CA LEU A 174 -8.41 -7.00 13.91
C LEU A 174 -7.66 -8.21 13.38
N GLY A 175 -7.08 -8.11 12.19
CA GLY A 175 -6.23 -9.16 11.64
C GLY A 175 -4.74 -8.84 11.74
N ILE A 176 -4.38 -7.58 12.05
CA ILE A 176 -3.01 -7.15 12.31
C ILE A 176 -2.99 -6.05 13.37
N PHE A 177 -2.08 -6.14 14.32
CA PHE A 177 -1.88 -5.11 15.33
C PHE A 177 -0.45 -4.55 15.25
N SER A 178 -0.32 -3.36 14.67
CA SER A 178 0.94 -2.60 14.63
C SER A 178 0.98 -1.63 15.81
N VAL A 179 2.18 -1.16 16.20
CA VAL A 179 2.33 -0.15 17.25
C VAL A 179 1.39 1.02 17.00
N PRO A 180 0.36 1.21 17.84
CA PRO A 180 -0.76 2.12 17.53
C PRO A 180 -0.42 3.59 17.66
N VAL A 181 0.53 3.95 18.52
CA VAL A 181 0.94 5.33 18.81
C VAL A 181 2.36 5.34 19.37
N ALA A 182 3.09 6.43 19.15
CA ALA A 182 4.38 6.65 19.77
C ALA A 182 4.24 6.79 21.31
N THR A 183 5.25 6.28 22.01
CA THR A 183 5.28 6.32 23.47
C THR A 183 6.31 7.31 24.00
N THR A 184 6.15 7.74 25.23
CA THR A 184 7.16 8.51 25.95
C THR A 184 8.40 7.65 26.19
N LYS A 185 9.54 8.27 26.54
CA LYS A 185 10.80 7.56 26.84
C LYS A 185 10.73 6.64 28.07
N SER A 186 9.60 6.58 28.76
CA SER A 186 9.39 5.72 29.93
C SER A 186 9.18 4.24 29.58
N ILE A 187 8.97 3.93 28.30
CA ILE A 187 8.80 2.57 27.78
C ILE A 187 9.57 2.42 26.46
N SER A 188 10.34 1.35 26.33
CA SER A 188 11.08 1.03 25.11
C SER A 188 10.20 0.38 24.04
N ASP A 189 10.66 0.40 22.76
CA ASP A 189 9.97 -0.28 21.66
C ASP A 189 9.84 -1.80 21.92
N TYR A 190 10.83 -2.40 22.59
CA TYR A 190 10.79 -3.81 22.97
C TYR A 190 9.77 -4.10 24.08
N GLU A 191 9.64 -3.23 25.08
CA GLU A 191 8.61 -3.36 26.10
C GLU A 191 7.21 -3.17 25.49
N CYS A 192 7.04 -2.23 24.54
CA CYS A 192 5.82 -2.10 23.77
C CYS A 192 5.46 -3.41 23.06
N ALA A 193 6.41 -4.05 22.37
CA ALA A 193 6.20 -5.32 21.70
C ALA A 193 5.78 -6.43 22.68
N LYS A 194 6.39 -6.51 23.85
CA LYS A 194 6.00 -7.48 24.88
C LYS A 194 4.59 -7.25 25.43
N LEU A 195 4.17 -6.01 25.61
CA LEU A 195 2.79 -5.70 25.99
C LEU A 195 1.81 -6.13 24.91
N MET A 196 2.13 -5.85 23.64
CA MET A 196 1.32 -6.31 22.49
C MET A 196 1.21 -7.83 22.49
N ASP A 197 2.31 -8.54 22.70
CA ASP A 197 2.36 -10.01 22.74
C ASP A 197 1.52 -10.62 23.88
N THR A 198 1.39 -9.92 24.97
CA THR A 198 0.60 -10.36 26.13
C THR A 198 -0.91 -10.32 25.88
N HIS A 199 -1.37 -9.36 25.07
CA HIS A 199 -2.79 -9.06 24.93
C HIS A 199 -3.36 -9.37 23.54
N PHE A 200 -2.52 -9.55 22.52
CA PHE A 200 -2.95 -9.79 21.15
C PHE A 200 -2.29 -11.05 20.58
N SER A 201 -3.10 -12.03 20.17
CA SER A 201 -2.65 -13.36 19.74
C SER A 201 -2.29 -13.44 18.25
N ASP A 202 -2.90 -12.56 17.41
CA ASP A 202 -2.77 -12.67 15.97
C ASP A 202 -1.54 -11.90 15.44
N LEU A 203 -1.48 -11.64 14.13
CA LEU A 203 -0.34 -11.01 13.49
C LEU A 203 -0.05 -9.63 14.08
N LYS A 204 1.20 -9.43 14.49
CA LYS A 204 1.72 -8.19 15.09
C LYS A 204 2.83 -7.59 14.24
N MET A 205 3.02 -6.29 14.35
CA MET A 205 4.11 -5.60 13.67
C MET A 205 4.74 -4.55 14.58
N THR A 206 6.08 -4.53 14.58
CA THR A 206 6.88 -3.52 15.26
C THR A 206 8.03 -3.03 14.38
N TYR A 207 8.82 -2.09 14.90
CA TYR A 207 10.06 -1.62 14.30
C TYR A 207 11.21 -1.91 15.26
N THR A 208 12.15 -2.78 14.87
CA THR A 208 13.29 -3.14 15.73
C THR A 208 14.44 -2.11 15.67
N ARG A 209 14.22 -1.00 14.99
CA ARG A 209 15.26 0.03 14.70
C ARG A 209 16.05 0.46 15.92
N ASN A 210 15.40 0.64 17.06
CA ASN A 210 16.01 1.13 18.31
C ASN A 210 16.32 0.01 19.31
N MET A 211 16.17 -1.26 18.92
CA MET A 211 16.38 -2.42 19.77
C MET A 211 17.84 -2.90 19.70
N SER A 212 18.32 -3.58 20.75
CA SER A 212 19.59 -4.30 20.75
C SER A 212 19.52 -5.56 19.87
N ASP A 213 20.66 -6.22 19.69
CA ASP A 213 20.72 -7.47 18.92
C ASP A 213 19.90 -8.58 19.59
N GLU A 214 19.97 -8.69 20.94
CA GLU A 214 19.19 -9.66 21.70
C GLU A 214 17.68 -9.39 21.64
N GLU A 215 17.27 -8.12 21.73
CA GLU A 215 15.88 -7.72 21.61
C GLU A 215 15.36 -7.97 20.20
N THR A 216 16.16 -7.72 19.16
CA THR A 216 15.82 -8.00 17.77
C THR A 216 15.69 -9.51 17.53
N ALA A 217 16.59 -10.32 18.09
CA ALA A 217 16.56 -11.77 17.97
C ALA A 217 15.35 -12.42 18.68
N TRP A 218 14.67 -11.70 19.58
CA TRP A 218 13.45 -12.21 20.21
C TRP A 218 12.30 -12.44 19.22
N PHE A 219 12.31 -11.76 18.07
CA PHE A 219 11.33 -11.93 17.01
C PHE A 219 11.66 -13.05 16.01
N SER A 220 12.85 -13.65 16.11
CA SER A 220 13.31 -14.72 15.22
C SER A 220 12.40 -15.95 15.30
N ASN A 221 12.05 -16.48 14.13
CA ASN A 221 11.17 -17.66 13.98
C ASN A 221 9.79 -17.50 14.64
N ARG A 222 9.29 -16.28 14.69
CA ARG A 222 7.94 -15.97 15.17
C ARG A 222 7.05 -15.60 13.99
N ASP A 223 6.18 -16.51 13.56
CA ASP A 223 5.28 -16.33 12.42
C ASP A 223 4.18 -15.29 12.69
N ASP A 224 3.95 -14.97 13.96
CA ASP A 224 2.98 -13.97 14.42
C ASP A 224 3.54 -12.54 14.49
N TRP A 225 4.80 -12.32 14.04
CA TRP A 225 5.43 -11.01 14.05
C TRP A 225 6.04 -10.61 12.71
N LEU A 226 5.89 -9.32 12.37
CA LEU A 226 6.57 -8.66 11.28
C LEU A 226 7.47 -7.53 11.82
N ASP A 227 8.70 -7.48 11.34
CA ASP A 227 9.61 -6.35 11.59
C ASP A 227 9.59 -5.36 10.42
N GLY A 228 9.17 -4.14 10.70
CA GLY A 228 9.02 -3.08 9.71
C GLY A 228 10.32 -2.36 9.40
N THR A 229 10.68 -2.27 8.13
CA THR A 229 11.75 -1.39 7.64
C THR A 229 11.20 -0.45 6.59
N SER A 230 11.47 0.86 6.69
CA SER A 230 10.92 1.88 5.79
C SER A 230 11.98 2.64 5.03
N LEU A 231 11.79 2.78 3.72
CA LEU A 231 12.45 3.76 2.86
C LEU A 231 11.52 4.95 2.61
N ILE A 232 12.07 6.17 2.56
CA ILE A 232 11.28 7.41 2.40
C ILE A 232 11.80 8.29 1.26
N THR A 233 12.91 7.93 0.61
CA THR A 233 13.57 8.78 -0.38
C THR A 233 13.64 8.16 -1.77
N SER A 234 13.66 9.00 -2.82
CA SER A 234 13.70 8.53 -4.20
C SER A 234 14.96 7.73 -4.49
N LEU A 235 14.81 6.44 -4.75
CA LEU A 235 15.88 5.47 -5.09
C LEU A 235 17.11 5.54 -4.17
N LYS A 236 16.90 5.82 -2.87
CA LYS A 236 17.99 5.92 -1.90
C LYS A 236 17.72 5.10 -0.66
N PHE A 237 18.67 4.25 -0.27
CA PHE A 237 18.65 3.55 1.01
C PHE A 237 19.25 4.47 2.08
N MET A 238 18.47 4.84 3.08
CA MET A 238 18.91 5.72 4.16
C MET A 238 19.95 5.02 5.05
N SER A 239 21.11 5.65 5.26
CA SER A 239 22.21 5.08 6.07
C SER A 239 21.76 4.69 7.48
N SER A 240 20.89 5.50 8.11
CA SER A 240 20.37 5.22 9.45
C SER A 240 19.45 3.99 9.53
N MET A 241 18.99 3.48 8.39
CA MET A 241 18.11 2.29 8.31
C MET A 241 18.86 1.03 7.89
N VAL A 242 20.08 1.15 7.36
CA VAL A 242 20.86 0.00 6.87
C VAL A 242 21.19 -0.96 8.01
N ALA A 243 21.88 -0.51 9.06
CA ALA A 243 22.29 -1.40 10.14
C ALA A 243 21.12 -2.09 10.87
N PRO A 244 20.01 -1.39 11.24
CA PRO A 244 18.82 -2.07 11.78
C PRO A 244 18.22 -3.10 10.83
N PHE A 245 18.12 -2.78 9.53
CA PHE A 245 17.61 -3.70 8.53
C PHE A 245 18.48 -4.96 8.40
N LEU A 246 19.80 -4.79 8.25
CA LEU A 246 20.73 -5.92 8.14
C LEU A 246 20.68 -6.82 9.40
N ARG A 247 20.56 -6.21 10.60
CA ARG A 247 20.39 -6.93 11.86
C ARG A 247 19.13 -7.77 11.84
N SER A 248 18.00 -7.21 11.47
CA SER A 248 16.72 -7.92 11.39
C SER A 248 16.77 -9.10 10.42
N VAL A 249 17.34 -8.91 9.23
CA VAL A 249 17.52 -9.98 8.22
C VAL A 249 18.41 -11.11 8.78
N ARG A 250 19.54 -10.77 9.40
CA ARG A 250 20.47 -11.74 9.99
C ARG A 250 19.86 -12.51 11.16
N SER A 251 18.96 -11.89 11.90
CA SER A 251 18.20 -12.54 12.98
C SER A 251 17.13 -13.51 12.46
N GLY A 252 16.80 -13.50 11.17
CA GLY A 252 15.76 -14.34 10.59
C GLY A 252 14.34 -13.89 10.91
N ASN A 253 14.14 -12.60 11.13
CA ASN A 253 12.80 -12.03 11.36
C ASN A 253 11.99 -12.04 10.07
N ASN A 254 10.67 -12.21 10.16
CA ASN A 254 9.77 -11.94 9.06
C ASN A 254 9.70 -10.43 8.81
N LEU A 255 9.92 -10.01 7.58
CA LEU A 255 10.12 -8.61 7.23
C LEU A 255 8.87 -8.00 6.60
N LEU A 256 8.48 -6.79 7.04
CA LEU A 256 7.57 -5.92 6.32
C LEU A 256 8.37 -4.77 5.70
N LEU A 257 8.58 -4.84 4.40
CA LEU A 257 9.44 -3.92 3.66
C LEU A 257 8.62 -2.74 3.16
N LEU A 258 8.73 -1.62 3.86
CA LEU A 258 7.88 -0.45 3.70
C LEU A 258 8.54 0.58 2.80
N ASP A 259 7.74 1.17 1.92
CA ASP A 259 8.11 2.36 1.17
C ASP A 259 6.94 3.35 1.16
N LEU A 260 7.15 4.51 1.74
CA LEU A 260 6.22 5.64 1.69
C LEU A 260 6.73 6.65 0.68
N THR A 261 6.33 6.50 -0.56
CA THR A 261 6.61 7.48 -1.62
C THR A 261 5.34 8.27 -1.94
N ILE A 262 5.49 9.60 -2.01
CA ILE A 262 4.39 10.54 -2.12
C ILE A 262 4.36 11.13 -3.53
N ALA A 263 3.21 11.01 -4.19
CA ALA A 263 3.00 11.52 -5.54
C ALA A 263 3.30 13.02 -5.65
N GLY A 264 4.19 13.40 -6.55
CA GLY A 264 4.57 14.79 -6.79
C GLY A 264 5.55 15.40 -5.79
N SER A 265 5.95 14.66 -4.73
CA SER A 265 6.95 15.07 -3.74
C SER A 265 8.20 14.18 -3.83
N THR A 266 8.21 13.05 -3.15
CA THR A 266 9.34 12.10 -3.17
C THR A 266 9.30 11.14 -4.36
N GLY A 267 8.19 11.07 -5.08
CA GLY A 267 8.01 10.25 -6.28
C GLY A 267 7.21 10.94 -7.38
N PRO A 268 7.10 10.25 -8.53
CA PRO A 268 6.34 10.74 -9.68
C PRO A 268 4.90 11.06 -9.33
N ILE A 269 4.32 12.07 -9.99
CA ILE A 269 2.92 12.43 -9.80
C ILE A 269 1.96 11.45 -10.47
N SER A 270 2.39 10.76 -11.53
CA SER A 270 1.54 9.78 -12.20
C SER A 270 1.46 8.48 -11.39
N PRO A 271 0.26 7.89 -11.21
CA PRO A 271 0.08 6.65 -10.46
C PRO A 271 0.93 5.48 -11.00
N GLU A 272 1.04 5.31 -12.31
CA GLU A 272 1.86 4.23 -12.90
C GLU A 272 3.34 4.37 -12.52
N ALA A 273 3.93 5.57 -12.65
CA ALA A 273 5.32 5.79 -12.31
C ALA A 273 5.56 5.74 -10.79
N LEU A 274 4.62 6.25 -10.00
CA LEU A 274 4.66 6.15 -8.54
C LEU A 274 4.72 4.70 -8.07
N LEU A 275 3.81 3.86 -8.55
CA LEU A 275 3.79 2.43 -8.25
C LEU A 275 5.08 1.73 -8.72
N THR A 276 5.60 2.12 -9.89
CA THR A 276 6.87 1.56 -10.42
C THR A 276 8.05 1.89 -9.51
N GLN A 277 8.18 3.14 -9.06
CA GLN A 277 9.27 3.54 -8.15
C GLN A 277 9.18 2.80 -6.82
N ILE A 278 8.01 2.79 -6.19
CA ILE A 278 7.79 2.10 -4.91
C ILE A 278 8.12 0.62 -5.04
N HIS A 279 7.61 -0.02 -6.10
CA HIS A 279 7.85 -1.43 -6.33
C HIS A 279 9.34 -1.72 -6.49
N ALA A 280 10.08 -0.93 -7.29
CA ALA A 280 11.53 -1.07 -7.43
C ALA A 280 12.27 -0.96 -6.10
N GLN A 281 11.91 -0.01 -5.25
CA GLN A 281 12.53 0.21 -3.94
C GLN A 281 12.26 -0.97 -2.98
N VAL A 282 11.05 -1.50 -2.98
CA VAL A 282 10.72 -2.68 -2.17
C VAL A 282 11.42 -3.94 -2.71
N LEU A 283 11.44 -4.14 -4.03
CA LEU A 283 12.19 -5.24 -4.64
C LEU A 283 13.67 -5.20 -4.28
N PHE A 284 14.28 -4.00 -4.25
CA PHE A 284 15.68 -3.86 -3.81
C PHE A 284 15.89 -4.36 -2.38
N MET A 285 14.99 -4.00 -1.45
CA MET A 285 15.06 -4.51 -0.07
C MET A 285 14.90 -6.03 -0.01
N MET A 286 13.98 -6.60 -0.82
CA MET A 286 13.83 -8.05 -0.93
C MET A 286 15.11 -8.72 -1.43
N ILE A 287 15.75 -8.17 -2.45
CA ILE A 287 17.00 -8.69 -3.00
C ILE A 287 18.10 -8.69 -1.93
N VAL A 288 18.29 -7.59 -1.21
CA VAL A 288 19.27 -7.52 -0.10
C VAL A 288 18.93 -8.55 0.98
N ALA A 289 17.67 -8.70 1.35
CA ALA A 289 17.25 -9.69 2.33
C ALA A 289 17.55 -11.12 1.87
N GLN A 290 17.24 -11.48 0.63
CA GLN A 290 17.52 -12.79 0.05
C GLN A 290 19.01 -13.04 -0.19
N THR A 291 19.81 -11.98 -0.35
CA THR A 291 21.28 -12.10 -0.42
C THR A 291 21.86 -12.56 0.92
N ILE A 292 21.34 -12.04 2.02
CA ILE A 292 21.88 -12.30 3.37
C ILE A 292 21.26 -13.56 3.98
N ASN A 293 19.96 -13.75 3.82
CA ASN A 293 19.21 -14.86 4.38
C ASN A 293 18.21 -15.41 3.34
N PRO A 294 18.67 -16.32 2.47
CA PRO A 294 17.85 -16.89 1.41
C PRO A 294 16.60 -17.59 1.97
N GLY A 295 15.43 -17.25 1.43
CA GLY A 295 14.14 -17.80 1.86
C GLY A 295 13.51 -17.05 3.05
N VAL A 296 14.12 -15.96 3.55
CA VAL A 296 13.47 -15.13 4.58
C VAL A 296 12.16 -14.54 4.06
N CYS A 297 11.14 -14.57 4.91
CA CYS A 297 9.82 -14.03 4.58
C CYS A 297 9.89 -12.50 4.40
N CYS A 298 9.40 -12.04 3.25
CA CYS A 298 9.35 -10.62 2.89
C CYS A 298 7.93 -10.25 2.47
N VAL A 299 7.26 -9.41 3.26
CA VAL A 299 5.97 -8.83 2.91
C VAL A 299 6.18 -7.48 2.21
N HIS A 300 5.60 -7.32 1.02
CA HIS A 300 5.66 -6.07 0.25
C HIS A 300 4.79 -4.99 0.91
N GLY A 301 5.43 -3.99 1.49
CA GLY A 301 4.79 -2.90 2.22
C GLY A 301 4.82 -1.56 1.46
N GLY A 302 4.81 -1.58 0.13
CA GLY A 302 4.81 -0.35 -0.67
C GLY A 302 3.52 0.43 -0.45
N ILE A 303 3.64 1.67 0.02
CA ILE A 303 2.54 2.55 0.44
C ILE A 303 2.55 3.79 -0.46
N PRO A 304 1.89 3.76 -1.61
CA PRO A 304 1.70 4.96 -2.42
C PRO A 304 0.77 5.95 -1.71
N ASP A 305 1.17 7.21 -1.66
CA ASP A 305 0.36 8.26 -1.06
C ASP A 305 0.26 9.48 -1.95
N VAL A 306 -0.70 10.38 -1.66
CA VAL A 306 -0.94 11.60 -2.40
C VAL A 306 -0.88 12.82 -1.48
N LEU A 307 -0.37 13.94 -2.00
CA LEU A 307 -0.48 15.22 -1.32
C LEU A 307 -1.82 15.87 -1.61
N GLY A 308 -2.43 16.46 -0.60
CA GLY A 308 -3.42 17.51 -0.75
C GLY A 308 -2.81 18.75 -1.40
N VAL A 309 -3.65 19.65 -1.89
CA VAL A 309 -3.20 20.89 -2.54
C VAL A 309 -2.40 21.79 -1.60
N GLY A 310 -2.59 21.66 -0.28
CA GLY A 310 -1.80 22.34 0.75
C GLY A 310 -0.40 21.80 0.99
N GLY A 311 -0.01 20.70 0.32
CA GLY A 311 1.30 20.07 0.52
C GLY A 311 1.35 19.04 1.65
N ASP A 312 0.27 18.83 2.38
CA ASP A 312 0.15 17.82 3.44
C ASP A 312 -0.33 16.48 2.87
N LEU A 313 -0.03 15.38 3.57
CA LEU A 313 -0.60 14.07 3.25
C LEU A 313 -2.14 14.13 3.31
N CYS A 314 -2.82 13.55 2.33
CA CYS A 314 -4.27 13.60 2.23
C CYS A 314 -4.90 12.21 2.21
N TYR A 315 -5.14 11.65 3.39
CA TYR A 315 -5.86 10.37 3.53
C TYR A 315 -7.35 10.46 3.18
N SER A 316 -7.89 11.67 3.11
CA SER A 316 -9.25 11.94 2.62
C SER A 316 -9.36 11.91 1.09
N ASP A 317 -8.25 11.86 0.35
CA ASP A 317 -8.27 11.80 -1.12
C ASP A 317 -8.81 10.45 -1.60
N PRO A 318 -9.86 10.44 -2.44
CA PRO A 318 -10.44 9.20 -2.94
C PRO A 318 -9.52 8.41 -3.90
N GLY A 319 -8.41 8.99 -4.35
CA GLY A 319 -7.36 8.32 -5.13
C GLY A 319 -6.44 7.47 -4.25
N GLN A 320 -6.26 7.81 -2.99
CA GLN A 320 -5.39 7.11 -2.07
C GLN A 320 -5.74 5.61 -1.93
N PRO A 321 -6.99 5.21 -1.61
CA PRO A 321 -7.34 3.80 -1.56
C PRO A 321 -7.22 3.09 -2.91
N LEU A 322 -7.43 3.79 -4.05
CA LEU A 322 -7.32 3.17 -5.37
C LEU A 322 -5.87 2.83 -5.74
N ILE A 323 -4.91 3.72 -5.49
CA ILE A 323 -3.50 3.43 -5.80
C ILE A 323 -2.92 2.37 -4.85
N ASN A 324 -3.36 2.31 -3.59
CA ASN A 324 -3.02 1.21 -2.68
C ASN A 324 -3.64 -0.12 -3.15
N SER A 325 -4.88 -0.11 -3.62
CA SER A 325 -5.50 -1.29 -4.23
C SER A 325 -4.74 -1.77 -5.48
N ALA A 326 -4.27 -0.84 -6.31
CA ALA A 326 -3.45 -1.18 -7.48
C ALA A 326 -2.11 -1.84 -7.08
N MET A 327 -1.45 -1.37 -6.01
CA MET A 327 -0.23 -2.00 -5.49
C MET A 327 -0.50 -3.41 -4.96
N ALA A 328 -1.60 -3.61 -4.22
CA ALA A 328 -2.01 -4.94 -3.77
C ALA A 328 -2.26 -5.89 -4.95
N ARG A 329 -2.98 -5.43 -5.97
CA ARG A 329 -3.25 -6.22 -7.19
C ARG A 329 -2.02 -6.53 -8.02
N LEU A 330 -1.06 -5.59 -8.10
CA LEU A 330 0.24 -5.85 -8.74
C LEU A 330 0.90 -7.06 -8.08
N ASN A 331 0.97 -7.08 -6.76
CA ASN A 331 1.57 -8.20 -6.04
C ASN A 331 0.74 -9.50 -6.22
N MET A 332 -0.56 -9.44 -6.02
CA MET A 332 -1.43 -10.61 -6.14
C MET A 332 -1.51 -11.19 -7.55
N TRP A 333 -1.55 -10.35 -8.60
CA TRP A 333 -1.79 -10.82 -9.98
C TRP A 333 -0.55 -11.08 -10.79
N VAL A 334 0.61 -10.54 -10.37
CA VAL A 334 1.85 -10.57 -11.19
C VAL A 334 3.00 -11.23 -10.44
N THR A 335 3.34 -10.78 -9.25
CA THR A 335 4.53 -11.27 -8.55
C THR A 335 4.25 -12.43 -7.59
N GLY A 336 3.05 -12.51 -7.03
CA GLY A 336 2.71 -13.48 -6.00
C GLY A 336 3.23 -13.11 -4.60
N PHE A 337 3.87 -11.97 -4.41
CA PHE A 337 4.41 -11.58 -3.11
C PHE A 337 3.30 -11.24 -2.12
N PRO A 338 3.40 -11.67 -0.84
CA PRO A 338 2.51 -11.20 0.20
C PRO A 338 2.63 -9.68 0.34
N SER A 339 1.50 -9.00 0.58
CA SER A 339 1.46 -7.54 0.50
C SER A 339 0.59 -6.94 1.59
N ALA A 340 1.09 -5.88 2.24
CA ALA A 340 0.36 -5.09 3.24
C ALA A 340 0.28 -3.63 2.79
N GLN A 341 -0.93 -3.09 2.71
CA GLN A 341 -1.19 -1.76 2.18
C GLN A 341 -1.54 -0.75 3.27
N SER A 342 -1.65 0.52 2.88
CA SER A 342 -2.09 1.63 3.71
C SER A 342 -3.48 2.12 3.30
N GLY A 343 -4.25 2.60 4.26
CA GLY A 343 -5.55 3.22 4.03
C GLY A 343 -6.51 2.98 5.19
N GLY A 344 -7.73 3.46 5.04
CA GLY A 344 -8.73 3.39 6.12
C GLY A 344 -8.48 4.42 7.23
N SER A 345 -7.54 5.34 7.07
CA SER A 345 -7.36 6.51 7.93
C SER A 345 -8.12 7.72 7.36
N THR A 346 -7.99 8.87 8.01
CA THR A 346 -8.70 10.11 7.69
C THR A 346 -7.80 11.32 7.89
N SER A 347 -8.08 12.40 7.18
CA SER A 347 -7.49 13.73 7.45
C SER A 347 -8.28 14.54 8.50
N ILE A 348 -9.44 14.07 8.95
CA ILE A 348 -10.26 14.72 9.98
C ILE A 348 -9.63 14.50 11.36
N ILE A 349 -9.71 15.52 12.23
CA ILE A 349 -9.19 15.46 13.62
C ILE A 349 -10.30 15.66 14.64
N ASN A 350 -11.16 16.68 14.46
CA ASN A 350 -12.04 17.21 15.51
C ASN A 350 -13.48 16.68 15.46
N ASP A 351 -13.75 15.69 14.62
CA ASP A 351 -15.08 15.09 14.48
C ASP A 351 -14.91 13.57 14.31
N ILE A 352 -15.00 12.85 15.41
CA ILE A 352 -14.76 11.41 15.46
C ILE A 352 -15.78 10.65 14.60
N GLU A 353 -17.05 11.04 14.58
CA GLU A 353 -18.09 10.35 13.82
C GLU A 353 -17.85 10.49 12.30
N ALA A 354 -17.57 11.71 11.84
CA ALA A 354 -17.18 11.95 10.44
C ALA A 354 -15.87 11.23 10.06
N ALA A 355 -14.91 11.18 10.99
CA ALA A 355 -13.64 10.46 10.79
C ALA A 355 -13.83 8.94 10.65
N VAL A 356 -14.73 8.35 11.44
CA VAL A 356 -15.08 6.92 11.37
C VAL A 356 -15.77 6.60 10.05
N GLU A 357 -16.73 7.43 9.60
CA GLU A 357 -17.39 7.22 8.31
C GLU A 357 -16.41 7.30 7.13
N GLU A 358 -15.51 8.28 7.13
CA GLU A 358 -14.51 8.41 6.09
C GLU A 358 -13.57 7.20 6.04
N SER A 359 -13.09 6.77 7.21
CA SER A 359 -12.25 5.59 7.36
C SER A 359 -12.95 4.32 6.88
N GLU A 360 -14.23 4.12 7.21
CA GLU A 360 -15.04 3.00 6.74
C GLU A 360 -15.16 2.97 5.21
N ARG A 361 -15.40 4.12 4.58
CA ARG A 361 -15.49 4.21 3.11
C ARG A 361 -14.18 3.86 2.44
N SER A 362 -13.06 4.32 2.98
CA SER A 362 -11.73 3.96 2.49
C SER A 362 -11.48 2.46 2.64
N ARG A 363 -11.76 1.88 3.81
CA ARG A 363 -11.66 0.42 4.05
C ARG A 363 -12.52 -0.39 3.09
N ASN A 364 -13.77 0.03 2.85
CA ASN A 364 -14.68 -0.65 1.95
C ASN A 364 -14.19 -0.60 0.49
N THR A 365 -13.63 0.52 0.05
CA THR A 365 -13.00 0.63 -1.28
C THR A 365 -11.83 -0.35 -1.41
N LEU A 366 -10.91 -0.36 -0.44
CA LEU A 366 -9.76 -1.26 -0.44
C LEU A 366 -10.18 -2.75 -0.43
N ARG A 367 -11.20 -3.09 0.36
CA ARG A 367 -11.80 -4.44 0.39
C ARG A 367 -12.42 -4.84 -0.94
N GLU A 368 -13.18 -3.95 -1.58
CA GLU A 368 -13.81 -4.19 -2.88
C GLU A 368 -12.77 -4.50 -3.97
N TYR A 369 -11.62 -3.86 -3.90
CA TYR A 369 -10.52 -4.08 -4.83
C TYR A 369 -9.55 -5.19 -4.40
N GLY A 370 -9.84 -5.93 -3.32
CA GLY A 370 -9.13 -7.15 -2.94
C GLY A 370 -7.86 -6.93 -2.11
N VAL A 371 -7.77 -5.83 -1.36
CA VAL A 371 -6.70 -5.65 -0.38
C VAL A 371 -6.94 -6.56 0.81
N HIS A 372 -5.96 -7.40 1.15
CA HIS A 372 -6.07 -8.37 2.25
C HIS A 372 -5.54 -7.82 3.57
N ILE A 373 -4.30 -7.33 3.61
CA ILE A 373 -3.70 -6.76 4.82
C ILE A 373 -3.69 -5.25 4.67
N LEU A 374 -4.37 -4.57 5.60
CA LEU A 374 -4.50 -3.12 5.62
C LEU A 374 -4.04 -2.57 6.96
N ARG A 375 -2.98 -1.78 6.93
CA ARG A 375 -2.47 -1.01 8.06
C ARG A 375 -3.05 0.40 8.03
N HIS A 376 -2.90 1.13 9.11
CA HIS A 376 -3.40 2.52 9.27
C HIS A 376 -4.93 2.62 9.26
N ALA A 377 -5.64 1.49 9.38
CA ALA A 377 -7.08 1.40 9.18
C ALA A 377 -7.91 1.78 10.40
N MET A 378 -7.33 1.66 11.60
CA MET A 378 -8.06 1.80 12.86
C MET A 378 -7.41 2.84 13.78
N GLY A 379 -8.20 3.75 14.34
CA GLY A 379 -7.81 4.68 15.38
C GLY A 379 -7.01 5.91 14.93
N ALA A 380 -6.47 5.95 13.71
CA ALA A 380 -5.65 7.06 13.24
C ALA A 380 -6.49 8.25 12.74
N LEU A 381 -6.02 9.47 12.99
CA LEU A 381 -6.62 10.75 12.66
C LEU A 381 -5.59 11.72 12.07
N GLY A 382 -6.09 12.79 11.42
CA GLY A 382 -5.24 13.89 10.96
C GLY A 382 -4.09 13.43 10.07
N SER A 383 -4.37 12.58 9.09
CA SER A 383 -3.37 12.00 8.17
C SER A 383 -2.21 11.34 8.92
N LEU A 384 -2.53 10.47 9.88
CA LEU A 384 -1.60 9.69 10.71
C LEU A 384 -0.81 10.51 11.76
N ASN A 385 -1.23 11.74 12.08
CA ASN A 385 -0.57 12.53 13.12
C ASN A 385 -1.07 12.18 14.53
N TYR A 386 -2.28 11.65 14.66
CA TYR A 386 -2.89 11.34 15.94
C TYR A 386 -3.44 9.92 15.97
N PHE A 387 -3.43 9.32 17.15
CA PHE A 387 -4.21 8.13 17.48
C PHE A 387 -5.26 8.50 18.52
N SER A 388 -6.49 7.99 18.38
CA SER A 388 -7.57 8.15 19.35
C SER A 388 -8.11 6.78 19.73
N LEU A 389 -8.17 6.49 21.04
CA LEU A 389 -8.76 5.25 21.55
C LEU A 389 -10.26 5.19 21.27
N ASP A 390 -10.96 6.33 21.41
CA ASP A 390 -12.40 6.42 21.12
C ASP A 390 -12.70 6.11 19.65
N LYS A 391 -11.90 6.69 18.73
CA LYS A 391 -12.03 6.36 17.31
C LYS A 391 -11.68 4.89 17.02
N PHE A 392 -10.65 4.36 17.66
CA PHE A 392 -10.24 2.97 17.50
C PHE A 392 -11.37 2.00 17.84
N VAL A 393 -12.03 2.20 18.98
CA VAL A 393 -13.20 1.40 19.41
C VAL A 393 -14.33 1.51 18.39
N GLN A 394 -14.69 2.72 17.97
CA GLN A 394 -15.75 2.93 16.99
C GLN A 394 -15.42 2.33 15.62
N ASP A 395 -14.17 2.45 15.16
CA ASP A 395 -13.70 1.80 13.93
C ASP A 395 -13.85 0.26 14.00
N CYS A 396 -13.45 -0.34 15.12
CA CYS A 396 -13.56 -1.79 15.33
C CYS A 396 -15.01 -2.27 15.37
N GLU A 397 -15.89 -1.56 16.08
CA GLU A 397 -17.32 -1.89 16.13
C GLU A 397 -17.97 -1.76 14.75
N ARG A 398 -17.68 -0.68 14.03
CA ARG A 398 -18.17 -0.46 12.66
C ARG A 398 -17.66 -1.54 11.70
N GLU A 399 -16.39 -1.91 11.81
CA GLU A 399 -15.79 -2.96 10.99
C GLU A 399 -16.45 -4.32 11.26
N ARG A 400 -16.71 -4.66 12.53
CA ARG A 400 -17.41 -5.90 12.92
C ARG A 400 -18.79 -6.01 12.28
N GLU A 401 -19.53 -4.90 12.19
CA GLU A 401 -20.84 -4.85 11.53
C GLU A 401 -20.72 -4.95 10.01
N THR A 402 -19.86 -4.14 9.42
CA THR A 402 -19.61 -4.06 7.97
C THR A 402 -19.14 -5.42 7.43
N ARG A 403 -18.24 -6.10 8.14
CA ARG A 403 -17.73 -7.43 7.76
C ARG A 403 -18.86 -8.48 7.71
N LYS A 404 -19.79 -8.46 8.66
CA LYS A 404 -20.97 -9.35 8.64
C LYS A 404 -21.86 -9.13 7.42
N ILE A 405 -22.03 -7.87 7.01
CA ILE A 405 -22.80 -7.53 5.81
C ILE A 405 -22.02 -7.94 4.57
N TRP A 406 -20.73 -7.60 4.48
CA TRP A 406 -19.86 -7.92 3.36
C TRP A 406 -19.84 -9.43 3.06
N LEU A 407 -19.61 -10.27 4.05
CA LEU A 407 -19.58 -11.73 3.89
C LEU A 407 -20.88 -12.31 3.33
N LYS A 408 -22.02 -11.64 3.53
CA LYS A 408 -23.33 -12.05 3.01
C LYS A 408 -23.62 -11.49 1.62
N THR A 409 -23.06 -10.36 1.26
CA THR A 409 -23.42 -9.59 0.05
C THR A 409 -22.32 -9.56 -0.99
N ARG A 410 -21.09 -9.98 -0.63
CA ARG A 410 -19.97 -10.01 -1.58
C ARG A 410 -20.31 -10.84 -2.79
N HIS A 411 -19.98 -10.32 -3.95
CA HIS A 411 -20.00 -11.07 -5.19
C HIS A 411 -18.58 -11.56 -5.51
N ASP A 412 -18.51 -12.69 -6.23
CA ASP A 412 -17.24 -13.32 -6.61
C ASP A 412 -16.57 -12.66 -7.83
N PHE A 413 -17.07 -11.50 -8.27
CA PHE A 413 -16.56 -10.80 -9.46
C PHE A 413 -15.47 -9.80 -9.12
N VAL A 414 -14.39 -9.81 -9.90
CA VAL A 414 -13.34 -8.82 -9.81
C VAL A 414 -13.79 -7.52 -10.51
N VAL A 415 -13.73 -6.39 -9.82
CA VAL A 415 -14.11 -5.08 -10.35
C VAL A 415 -12.89 -4.42 -11.03
N PRO A 416 -13.00 -3.88 -12.27
CA PRO A 416 -11.91 -3.17 -12.92
C PRO A 416 -11.51 -1.90 -12.17
N LEU A 417 -10.20 -1.62 -12.12
CA LEU A 417 -9.62 -0.39 -11.58
C LEU A 417 -8.94 0.39 -12.72
N TYR A 418 -9.21 1.67 -12.79
CA TYR A 418 -8.61 2.53 -13.81
C TYR A 418 -7.59 3.48 -13.20
N LEU A 419 -6.37 3.44 -13.74
CA LEU A 419 -5.32 4.42 -13.50
C LEU A 419 -4.97 5.17 -14.78
N PRO A 420 -4.61 6.47 -14.71
CA PRO A 420 -4.14 7.19 -15.89
C PRO A 420 -2.82 6.62 -16.40
N GLU A 421 -2.70 6.56 -17.73
CA GLU A 421 -1.45 6.13 -18.39
C GLU A 421 -0.34 7.18 -18.22
N ASP A 422 0.88 6.71 -18.16
CA ASP A 422 2.09 7.52 -18.11
C ASP A 422 2.92 7.39 -19.40
N LYS A 423 3.61 8.48 -19.71
CA LYS A 423 4.55 8.54 -20.82
C LYS A 423 5.96 8.79 -20.30
N GLY A 424 6.79 7.75 -20.30
CA GLY A 424 8.21 7.89 -19.97
C GLY A 424 8.57 7.58 -18.52
N VAL A 425 7.93 6.57 -17.93
CA VAL A 425 8.07 6.12 -16.53
C VAL A 425 9.53 6.03 -16.06
N VAL A 426 10.36 5.20 -16.68
CA VAL A 426 11.74 4.94 -16.23
C VAL A 426 12.60 6.22 -16.31
N ARG A 427 12.48 7.00 -17.40
CA ARG A 427 13.19 8.27 -17.55
C ARG A 427 12.76 9.28 -16.50
N GLY A 428 11.46 9.36 -16.22
CA GLY A 428 10.91 10.28 -15.22
C GLY A 428 11.38 9.94 -13.81
N ILE A 429 11.43 8.67 -13.45
CA ILE A 429 11.93 8.22 -12.14
C ILE A 429 13.42 8.55 -12.00
N ARG A 430 14.24 8.31 -13.04
CA ARG A 430 15.65 8.70 -13.06
C ARG A 430 15.81 10.21 -12.83
N GLU A 431 15.07 11.02 -13.58
CA GLU A 431 15.10 12.49 -13.45
C GLU A 431 14.75 12.93 -12.02
N ILE A 432 13.71 12.36 -11.42
CA ILE A 432 13.27 12.69 -10.05
C ILE A 432 14.35 12.31 -9.03
N ALA A 433 14.94 11.12 -9.17
CA ALA A 433 15.99 10.65 -8.28
C ALA A 433 17.27 11.53 -8.37
N GLU A 434 17.70 11.90 -9.58
CA GLU A 434 18.83 12.77 -9.81
C GLU A 434 18.62 14.21 -9.27
N LYS A 435 17.37 14.71 -9.35
CA LYS A 435 16.99 16.03 -8.85
C LYS A 435 16.65 16.04 -7.35
N GLY A 436 16.60 14.87 -6.70
CA GLY A 436 16.27 14.72 -5.28
C GLY A 436 14.80 14.98 -4.94
N GLY A 437 13.89 14.96 -5.93
CA GLY A 437 12.45 15.10 -5.73
C GLY A 437 11.68 15.48 -6.99
N ALA A 438 10.36 15.28 -6.94
CA ALA A 438 9.48 15.43 -8.11
C ALA A 438 9.13 16.88 -8.46
N LYS A 439 9.19 17.81 -7.51
CA LYS A 439 8.76 19.22 -7.68
C LYS A 439 9.35 19.90 -8.92
N ASN A 440 10.61 19.61 -9.23
CA ASN A 440 11.34 20.25 -10.32
C ASN A 440 11.52 19.39 -11.58
N ALA A 441 10.90 18.23 -11.61
CA ALA A 441 11.01 17.30 -12.73
C ALA A 441 10.07 17.64 -13.88
N ASP A 442 10.56 17.59 -15.12
CA ASP A 442 9.73 17.78 -16.31
C ASP A 442 8.65 16.67 -16.43
N HIS A 443 8.99 15.47 -15.95
CA HIS A 443 8.05 14.36 -15.86
C HIS A 443 6.79 14.71 -15.04
N THR A 444 6.96 15.38 -13.89
CA THR A 444 5.85 15.86 -13.06
C THR A 444 4.97 16.84 -13.84
N LEU A 445 5.57 17.83 -14.49
CA LEU A 445 4.83 18.83 -15.25
C LEU A 445 4.06 18.22 -16.44
N ASN A 446 4.64 17.23 -17.12
CA ASN A 446 4.03 16.57 -18.27
C ASN A 446 2.82 15.69 -17.88
N ASN A 447 2.78 15.15 -16.65
CA ASN A 447 1.72 14.28 -16.16
C ASN A 447 0.69 14.99 -15.26
N LEU A 448 0.96 16.23 -14.84
CA LEU A 448 0.17 16.96 -13.86
C LEU A 448 -1.30 17.13 -14.27
N SER A 449 -1.57 17.51 -15.51
CA SER A 449 -2.95 17.71 -15.99
C SER A 449 -3.76 16.42 -15.92
N ALA A 450 -3.19 15.30 -16.38
CA ALA A 450 -3.87 14.00 -16.34
C ALA A 450 -4.18 13.55 -14.91
N PHE A 451 -3.24 13.78 -13.98
CA PHE A 451 -3.39 13.46 -12.55
C PHE A 451 -4.51 14.31 -11.91
N ILE A 452 -4.52 15.64 -12.16
CA ILE A 452 -5.55 16.54 -11.64
C ILE A 452 -6.93 16.15 -12.17
N ASP A 453 -7.06 15.89 -13.47
CA ASP A 453 -8.33 15.51 -14.08
C ASP A 453 -8.83 14.14 -13.54
N TRP A 454 -7.93 13.22 -13.26
CA TRP A 454 -8.26 11.96 -12.61
C TRP A 454 -8.78 12.17 -11.18
N ARG A 455 -8.08 12.94 -10.34
CA ARG A 455 -8.50 13.25 -8.97
C ARG A 455 -9.86 13.96 -8.93
N LYS A 456 -10.09 14.97 -9.80
CA LYS A 456 -11.37 15.68 -9.89
C LYS A 456 -12.54 14.72 -10.13
N ARG A 457 -12.39 13.78 -11.07
CA ARG A 457 -13.43 12.77 -11.34
C ARG A 457 -13.70 11.88 -10.13
N LEU A 458 -12.67 11.51 -9.38
CA LEU A 458 -12.83 10.71 -8.16
C LEU A 458 -13.54 11.49 -7.06
N ILE A 459 -13.20 12.76 -6.85
CA ILE A 459 -13.86 13.63 -5.88
C ILE A 459 -15.34 13.81 -6.22
N GLU A 460 -15.67 14.05 -7.51
CA GLU A 460 -17.07 14.17 -7.96
C GLU A 460 -17.87 12.87 -7.77
N ALA A 461 -17.24 11.73 -7.95
CA ALA A 461 -17.86 10.43 -7.68
C ALA A 461 -18.05 10.16 -6.18
N ALA A 462 -17.08 10.56 -5.37
CA ALA A 462 -17.12 10.41 -3.92
C ALA A 462 -18.17 11.34 -3.28
N ASP A 463 -18.24 12.62 -3.68
CA ASP A 463 -19.17 13.61 -3.13
C ASP A 463 -20.64 13.17 -3.20
N LYS A 464 -21.02 12.44 -4.24
CA LYS A 464 -22.37 11.89 -4.40
C LYS A 464 -22.77 10.88 -3.34
N LYS A 465 -21.80 10.31 -2.60
CA LYS A 465 -21.99 9.25 -1.61
C LYS A 465 -21.73 9.73 -0.17
N VAL A 466 -21.50 11.03 0.04
CA VAL A 466 -21.15 11.59 1.36
C VAL A 466 -22.40 12.06 2.10
N TYR A 467 -22.53 11.65 3.34
CA TYR A 467 -23.61 12.06 4.24
C TYR A 467 -23.21 13.22 5.17
N PHE A 468 -21.94 13.28 5.61
CA PHE A 468 -21.48 14.30 6.55
C PHE A 468 -21.04 15.61 5.87
N PRO A 469 -21.58 16.77 6.28
CA PRO A 469 -21.26 18.07 5.68
C PRO A 469 -19.77 18.43 5.76
N GLN A 470 -19.06 18.05 6.81
CA GLN A 470 -17.64 18.35 7.02
C GLN A 470 -16.77 17.68 5.93
N LEU A 471 -17.03 16.41 5.65
CA LEU A 471 -16.31 15.68 4.59
C LEU A 471 -16.67 16.23 3.22
N ARG A 472 -17.95 16.51 2.96
CA ARG A 472 -18.37 17.17 1.72
C ARG A 472 -17.65 18.50 1.51
N ASN A 473 -17.55 19.32 2.56
CA ASN A 473 -16.83 20.59 2.52
C ASN A 473 -15.33 20.42 2.30
N ALA A 474 -14.73 19.36 2.85
CA ALA A 474 -13.32 19.04 2.61
C ALA A 474 -13.08 18.63 1.14
N LEU A 475 -13.89 17.71 0.61
CA LEU A 475 -13.83 17.30 -0.80
C LEU A 475 -14.10 18.47 -1.75
N GLN A 476 -15.05 19.35 -1.43
CA GLN A 476 -15.34 20.53 -2.26
C GLN A 476 -14.19 21.53 -2.26
N ARG A 477 -13.55 21.77 -1.12
CA ARG A 477 -12.34 22.63 -1.04
C ARG A 477 -11.22 22.06 -1.89
N GLU A 478 -10.91 20.78 -1.76
CA GLU A 478 -9.89 20.11 -2.58
C GLU A 478 -10.21 20.23 -4.07
N LYS A 479 -11.48 20.04 -4.45
CA LYS A 479 -11.93 20.22 -5.84
C LYS A 479 -11.75 21.65 -6.34
N ASP A 480 -12.17 22.65 -5.55
CA ASP A 480 -12.07 24.07 -5.90
C ASP A 480 -10.61 24.49 -6.07
N GLU A 481 -9.71 23.98 -5.24
CA GLU A 481 -8.28 24.22 -5.33
C GLU A 481 -7.67 23.56 -6.56
N LEU A 482 -8.04 22.32 -6.87
CA LEU A 482 -7.63 21.64 -8.09
C LEU A 482 -8.17 22.36 -9.36
N GLU A 483 -9.34 23.01 -9.29
CA GLU A 483 -9.90 23.80 -10.39
C GLU A 483 -9.13 25.12 -10.63
N ARG A 484 -8.53 25.69 -9.60
CA ARG A 484 -7.69 26.90 -9.72
C ARG A 484 -6.35 26.61 -10.41
N VAL A 485 -5.95 25.35 -10.47
CA VAL A 485 -4.75 24.94 -11.19
C VAL A 485 -4.98 25.07 -12.70
N PRO A 486 -4.19 25.88 -13.44
CA PRO A 486 -4.39 26.12 -14.86
C PRO A 486 -4.23 24.85 -15.70
N LYS A 487 -5.08 24.66 -16.72
CA LYS A 487 -4.95 23.55 -17.68
C LYS A 487 -3.64 23.56 -18.47
N ALA A 488 -2.99 24.71 -18.61
CA ALA A 488 -1.69 24.87 -19.26
C ALA A 488 -0.54 24.63 -18.25
N ALA A 489 -0.25 23.38 -17.97
CA ALA A 489 0.62 22.92 -16.91
C ALA A 489 2.13 23.10 -17.15
N ARG A 490 2.58 24.20 -17.76
CA ARG A 490 4.03 24.46 -17.98
C ARG A 490 4.54 25.72 -17.27
N SER A 491 3.78 26.31 -16.35
CA SER A 491 4.21 27.53 -15.67
C SER A 491 4.84 27.24 -14.30
N THR A 492 5.90 28.00 -13.97
CA THR A 492 6.56 27.99 -12.66
C THR A 492 5.56 28.26 -11.52
N GLN A 493 4.52 29.08 -11.79
CA GLN A 493 3.46 29.43 -10.85
C GLN A 493 2.64 28.25 -10.36
N LEU A 494 2.54 27.17 -11.15
CA LEU A 494 1.81 25.96 -10.80
C LEU A 494 2.58 25.14 -9.75
N LYS A 495 3.92 25.12 -9.84
CA LYS A 495 4.78 24.46 -8.86
C LYS A 495 4.55 25.00 -7.46
N ASP A 496 4.52 26.32 -7.34
CA ASP A 496 4.42 27.01 -6.05
C ASP A 496 3.03 26.87 -5.41
N THR A 497 2.00 26.53 -6.22
CA THR A 497 0.64 26.29 -5.73
C THR A 497 0.44 24.86 -5.20
N LEU A 498 1.02 23.87 -5.89
CA LEU A 498 0.88 22.46 -5.53
C LEU A 498 1.97 21.97 -4.56
N PHE A 499 3.10 22.66 -4.55
CA PHE A 499 4.26 22.29 -3.75
C PHE A 499 4.82 23.56 -3.10
N PRO A 500 4.15 24.16 -2.11
CA PRO A 500 4.67 25.28 -1.35
C PRO A 500 6.01 24.90 -0.70
N ASP A 501 6.90 25.90 -0.53
CA ASP A 501 8.24 25.68 0.04
C ASP A 501 8.18 25.23 1.49
#